data_44d870a37d5a5d3427cc031a37758839
#
_entry.id   44d870a37d5a5d3427cc031a37758839
#
_cell.length_a   1.000
_cell.length_b   1.000
_cell.length_c   1.000
_cell.angle_alpha   90.00
_cell.angle_beta   90.00
_cell.angle_gamma   90.00
#
_symmetry.space_group_name_H-M   'P 1'
#
loop_
_entity.id
_entity.type
_entity.pdbx_description
1 polymer ?
#
loop_
_entity_poly.entity_id
_entity_poly.type
_entity_poly.pdbx_seq_one_letter_code
_entity_poly.pdbx_strand_id
1 'polypeptide(L)'
;MQSTYDLRRIKSSTDRHITKALSIYSQNIDPLIRTDTREILYWLDNYNQHFTDRFYLVGLFLNDTIVGYAQFAYFKEERIIFIDYLAIDKQYRKNNTFYEFLEKLKEFFAEESLYHTYIIAEVGYYKENNVPTEITRNLIRLLKMSGFGVIKMTYYQPMLGRHNYETELSTILMLYTANDIKQIKKETYGLILDTIYYKHYKRWYDKFLSDKEQAIYITRLEQLRSKIEDNMKRKEYIEINGYASLFVTPNTAAAPKNYLKVAKLIAVAVIFAVISIGFGSIVFFAKKKFNLDSDSIKLISIFSLISVVFITSVLYNSKSESFIDTIERLIKLFKK
;
A
#
# COMPACT_ATOMS: atom_id res chain seq x y z
N MET A 1 -19.86 -16.43 -19.79
CA MET A 1 -19.76 -16.77 -18.34
C MET A 1 -18.93 -15.70 -17.66
N GLN A 2 -19.46 -15.09 -16.62
CA GLN A 2 -18.72 -14.14 -15.82
C GLN A 2 -17.69 -14.94 -14.99
N SER A 3 -16.41 -14.61 -15.11
CA SER A 3 -15.36 -15.28 -14.34
C SER A 3 -15.50 -14.90 -12.86
N THR A 4 -15.73 -15.88 -12.00
CA THR A 4 -15.89 -15.66 -10.56
C THR A 4 -14.65 -16.11 -9.82
N TYR A 5 -14.17 -15.24 -8.93
CA TYR A 5 -13.12 -15.58 -7.98
C TYR A 5 -13.74 -16.23 -6.73
N ASP A 6 -13.07 -17.27 -6.25
CA ASP A 6 -13.41 -17.99 -5.03
C ASP A 6 -12.16 -18.24 -4.19
N LEU A 7 -12.29 -18.20 -2.86
CA LEU A 7 -11.19 -18.47 -1.95
C LEU A 7 -11.45 -19.80 -1.23
N ARG A 8 -10.51 -20.73 -1.34
CA ARG A 8 -10.63 -22.04 -0.70
C ARG A 8 -9.45 -22.31 0.22
N ARG A 9 -9.76 -22.80 1.41
CA ARG A 9 -8.75 -23.26 2.38
C ARG A 9 -8.12 -24.55 1.90
N ILE A 10 -6.79 -24.60 1.94
CA ILE A 10 -5.99 -25.82 1.79
C ILE A 10 -5.70 -26.32 3.19
N LYS A 11 -6.21 -27.51 3.54
CA LYS A 11 -6.31 -27.96 4.94
C LYS A 11 -5.18 -28.86 5.39
N SER A 12 -4.46 -29.48 4.46
CA SER A 12 -3.41 -30.46 4.78
C SER A 12 -2.34 -30.55 3.69
N SER A 13 -1.22 -31.15 4.01
CA SER A 13 -0.15 -31.47 3.05
C SER A 13 -0.57 -32.46 1.97
N THR A 14 -1.68 -33.16 2.15
CA THR A 14 -2.27 -34.10 1.18
C THR A 14 -3.39 -33.52 0.33
N ASP A 15 -3.69 -32.22 0.49
CA ASP A 15 -4.70 -31.54 -0.32
C ASP A 15 -4.30 -31.56 -1.81
N ARG A 16 -5.26 -31.88 -2.68
CA ARG A 16 -5.03 -31.98 -4.13
C ARG A 16 -4.47 -30.70 -4.76
N HIS A 17 -4.70 -29.56 -4.15
CA HIS A 17 -4.28 -28.26 -4.65
C HIS A 17 -2.93 -27.77 -4.10
N ILE A 18 -2.37 -28.47 -3.09
CA ILE A 18 -1.16 -28.04 -2.38
C ILE A 18 0.05 -27.86 -3.29
N THR A 19 0.28 -28.80 -4.20
CA THR A 19 1.42 -28.74 -5.13
C THR A 19 1.38 -27.50 -6.03
N LYS A 20 0.19 -27.17 -6.57
CA LYS A 20 0.06 -25.98 -7.43
C LYS A 20 0.13 -24.70 -6.60
N ALA A 21 -0.43 -24.68 -5.38
CA ALA A 21 -0.35 -23.55 -4.45
C ALA A 21 1.12 -23.23 -4.10
N LEU A 22 1.90 -24.24 -3.70
CA LEU A 22 3.32 -24.08 -3.40
C LEU A 22 4.17 -23.75 -4.65
N SER A 23 3.74 -24.17 -5.82
CA SER A 23 4.37 -23.74 -7.07
C SER A 23 4.18 -22.24 -7.30
N ILE A 24 2.96 -21.70 -7.09
CA ILE A 24 2.70 -20.27 -7.17
C ILE A 24 3.57 -19.52 -6.15
N TYR A 25 3.59 -19.99 -4.89
CA TYR A 25 4.45 -19.44 -3.85
C TYR A 25 5.91 -19.39 -4.28
N SER A 26 6.47 -20.55 -4.66
CA SER A 26 7.89 -20.68 -4.98
C SER A 26 8.34 -19.90 -6.20
N GLN A 27 7.45 -19.67 -7.17
CA GLN A 27 7.76 -18.92 -8.37
C GLN A 27 7.62 -17.41 -8.24
N ASN A 28 6.90 -16.95 -7.22
CA ASN A 28 6.51 -15.54 -7.10
C ASN A 28 7.02 -14.84 -5.83
N ILE A 29 7.52 -15.59 -4.86
CA ILE A 29 8.18 -15.03 -3.67
C ILE A 29 9.69 -15.14 -3.84
N ASP A 30 10.39 -14.07 -3.50
CA ASP A 30 11.86 -14.01 -3.59
C ASP A 30 12.49 -15.10 -2.71
N PRO A 31 13.45 -15.89 -3.21
CA PRO A 31 14.15 -16.90 -2.43
C PRO A 31 14.74 -16.40 -1.11
N LEU A 32 15.17 -15.14 -1.04
CA LEU A 32 15.79 -14.55 0.15
C LEU A 32 14.81 -14.33 1.31
N ILE A 33 13.51 -14.21 1.00
CA ILE A 33 12.45 -13.99 1.99
C ILE A 33 11.44 -15.13 2.01
N ARG A 34 11.82 -16.29 1.53
CA ARG A 34 10.94 -17.44 1.36
C ARG A 34 11.23 -18.52 2.39
N THR A 35 10.20 -18.88 3.15
CA THR A 35 10.23 -20.07 4.03
C THR A 35 10.35 -21.35 3.21
N ASP A 36 11.05 -22.36 3.72
CA ASP A 36 11.12 -23.69 3.07
C ASP A 36 9.72 -24.31 2.98
N THR A 37 9.38 -24.83 1.82
CA THR A 37 8.06 -25.46 1.59
C THR A 37 7.82 -26.66 2.48
N ARG A 38 8.87 -27.35 2.93
CA ARG A 38 8.75 -28.48 3.89
C ARG A 38 8.29 -28.01 5.26
N GLU A 39 8.72 -26.81 5.68
CA GLU A 39 8.27 -26.19 6.92
C GLU A 39 6.81 -25.77 6.82
N ILE A 40 6.41 -25.19 5.66
CA ILE A 40 5.01 -24.84 5.39
C ILE A 40 4.11 -26.08 5.47
N LEU A 41 4.50 -27.19 4.82
CA LEU A 41 3.75 -28.44 4.87
C LEU A 41 3.64 -29.00 6.29
N TYR A 42 4.75 -28.97 7.04
CA TYR A 42 4.74 -29.40 8.44
C TYR A 42 3.75 -28.58 9.27
N TRP A 43 3.79 -27.25 9.19
CA TRP A 43 2.90 -26.41 9.97
C TRP A 43 1.46 -26.42 9.49
N LEU A 44 1.23 -26.67 8.21
CA LEU A 44 -0.12 -26.86 7.69
C LEU A 44 -0.85 -28.02 8.37
N ASP A 45 -0.12 -29.09 8.66
CA ASP A 45 -0.68 -30.28 9.33
C ASP A 45 -0.70 -30.17 10.87
N ASN A 46 0.21 -29.41 11.47
CA ASN A 46 0.47 -29.48 12.90
C ASN A 46 0.16 -28.19 13.68
N TYR A 47 0.24 -27.00 13.08
CA TYR A 47 0.19 -25.73 13.81
C TYR A 47 -1.08 -25.60 14.68
N ASN A 48 -2.23 -25.86 14.08
CA ASN A 48 -3.54 -25.72 14.74
C ASN A 48 -3.79 -26.77 15.83
N GLN A 49 -2.95 -27.78 15.95
CA GLN A 49 -2.98 -28.77 17.02
C GLN A 49 -2.08 -28.39 18.20
N HIS A 50 -1.02 -27.61 17.94
CA HIS A 50 -0.02 -27.21 18.93
C HIS A 50 -0.34 -25.88 19.62
N PHE A 51 -1.06 -25.00 18.92
CA PHE A 51 -1.29 -23.63 19.39
C PHE A 51 -2.79 -23.29 19.40
N THR A 52 -3.17 -22.36 20.28
CA THR A 52 -4.51 -21.74 20.29
C THR A 52 -4.70 -20.76 19.15
N ASP A 53 -3.61 -20.17 18.67
CA ASP A 53 -3.55 -19.37 17.47
C ASP A 53 -3.68 -20.28 16.24
N ARG A 54 -4.07 -19.72 15.10
CA ARG A 54 -4.38 -20.51 13.91
C ARG A 54 -3.52 -20.11 12.73
N PHE A 55 -3.11 -21.11 11.98
CA PHE A 55 -2.42 -20.99 10.72
C PHE A 55 -3.32 -21.41 9.57
N TYR A 56 -3.29 -20.61 8.50
CA TYR A 56 -4.10 -20.84 7.32
C TYR A 56 -3.26 -20.72 6.05
N LEU A 57 -3.53 -21.65 5.14
CA LEU A 57 -3.11 -21.58 3.77
C LEU A 57 -4.36 -21.59 2.89
N VAL A 58 -4.47 -20.62 2.00
CA VAL A 58 -5.62 -20.48 1.10
C VAL A 58 -5.17 -20.27 -0.34
N GLY A 59 -5.96 -20.79 -1.26
CA GLY A 59 -5.81 -20.56 -2.70
C GLY A 59 -6.91 -19.66 -3.22
N LEU A 60 -6.55 -18.68 -4.05
CA LEU A 60 -7.50 -17.96 -4.90
C LEU A 60 -7.76 -18.78 -6.16
N PHE A 61 -9.01 -19.06 -6.43
CA PHE A 61 -9.46 -19.81 -7.60
C PHE A 61 -10.19 -18.89 -8.58
N LEU A 62 -9.91 -19.09 -9.84
CA LEU A 62 -10.66 -18.53 -10.95
C LEU A 62 -11.24 -19.69 -11.75
N ASN A 63 -12.56 -19.91 -11.68
CA ASN A 63 -13.22 -21.05 -12.34
C ASN A 63 -12.49 -22.38 -12.05
N ASP A 64 -12.31 -22.80 -10.84
CA ASP A 64 -11.59 -24.03 -10.42
C ASP A 64 -10.08 -24.10 -10.68
N THR A 65 -9.48 -23.11 -11.34
CA THR A 65 -8.05 -23.01 -11.50
C THR A 65 -7.46 -22.17 -10.36
N ILE A 66 -6.52 -22.71 -9.60
CA ILE A 66 -5.82 -21.95 -8.58
C ILE A 66 -4.87 -20.93 -9.22
N VAL A 67 -5.06 -19.65 -8.92
CA VAL A 67 -4.35 -18.51 -9.51
C VAL A 67 -3.63 -17.65 -8.48
N GLY A 68 -3.87 -17.88 -7.19
CA GLY A 68 -3.24 -17.16 -6.10
C GLY A 68 -2.99 -18.03 -4.88
N TYR A 69 -2.08 -17.58 -4.03
CA TYR A 69 -1.64 -18.21 -2.79
C TYR A 69 -1.61 -17.16 -1.70
N ALA A 70 -2.18 -17.44 -0.56
CA ALA A 70 -1.94 -16.67 0.65
C ALA A 70 -1.72 -17.58 1.85
N GLN A 71 -0.81 -17.14 2.71
CA GLN A 71 -0.47 -17.76 3.98
C GLN A 71 -0.58 -16.69 5.05
N PHE A 72 -1.27 -16.99 6.14
CA PHE A 72 -1.44 -16.07 7.26
C PHE A 72 -1.65 -16.80 8.58
N ALA A 73 -1.32 -16.12 9.66
CA ALA A 73 -1.57 -16.55 11.02
C ALA A 73 -2.63 -15.65 11.68
N TYR A 74 -3.51 -16.23 12.49
CA TYR A 74 -4.47 -15.51 13.32
C TYR A 74 -4.13 -15.68 14.78
N PHE A 75 -3.79 -14.58 15.44
CA PHE A 75 -3.48 -14.49 16.87
C PHE A 75 -4.73 -14.04 17.62
N LYS A 76 -5.39 -15.01 18.24
CA LYS A 76 -6.73 -14.82 18.80
C LYS A 76 -6.76 -13.83 19.95
N GLU A 77 -5.79 -13.90 20.85
CA GLU A 77 -5.72 -13.03 22.04
C GLU A 77 -5.44 -11.58 21.66
N GLU A 78 -4.49 -11.36 20.74
CA GLU A 78 -4.10 -10.04 20.25
C GLU A 78 -5.09 -9.49 19.23
N ARG A 79 -5.96 -10.34 18.69
CA ARG A 79 -6.90 -10.01 17.62
C ARG A 79 -6.18 -9.47 16.38
N ILE A 80 -5.07 -10.12 16.02
CA ILE A 80 -4.23 -9.78 14.86
C ILE A 80 -4.30 -10.90 13.84
N ILE A 81 -4.46 -10.52 12.58
CA ILE A 81 -4.17 -11.38 11.42
C ILE A 81 -2.85 -10.89 10.83
N PHE A 82 -1.88 -11.78 10.72
CA PHE A 82 -0.60 -11.51 10.08
C PHE A 82 -0.53 -12.24 8.73
N ILE A 83 -0.56 -11.48 7.64
CA ILE A 83 -0.37 -12.00 6.29
C ILE A 83 1.13 -12.12 6.06
N ASP A 84 1.61 -13.34 6.10
CA ASP A 84 3.01 -13.69 5.92
C ASP A 84 3.39 -13.67 4.44
N TYR A 85 2.59 -14.35 3.61
CA TYR A 85 2.80 -14.36 2.15
C TYR A 85 1.49 -14.18 1.39
N LEU A 86 1.60 -13.44 0.29
CA LEU A 86 0.53 -13.30 -0.69
C LEU A 86 1.15 -13.26 -2.09
N ALA A 87 0.74 -14.19 -2.94
CA ALA A 87 1.26 -14.31 -4.30
C ALA A 87 0.13 -14.56 -5.30
N ILE A 88 0.27 -13.99 -6.50
CA ILE A 88 -0.60 -14.25 -7.64
C ILE A 88 0.28 -14.79 -8.78
N ASP A 89 -0.16 -15.86 -9.42
CA ASP A 89 0.50 -16.40 -10.60
C ASP A 89 0.66 -15.31 -11.67
N LYS A 90 1.84 -15.22 -12.27
CA LYS A 90 2.20 -14.14 -13.22
C LYS A 90 1.18 -13.97 -14.34
N GLN A 91 0.59 -15.08 -14.82
CA GLN A 91 -0.39 -15.06 -15.90
C GLN A 91 -1.68 -14.33 -15.52
N TYR A 92 -2.00 -14.28 -14.22
CA TYR A 92 -3.25 -13.73 -13.67
C TYR A 92 -3.08 -12.39 -12.94
N ARG A 93 -1.89 -11.78 -12.99
CA ARG A 93 -1.64 -10.46 -12.38
C ARG A 93 -2.29 -9.29 -13.11
N LYS A 94 -3.16 -9.59 -14.06
CA LYS A 94 -3.87 -8.58 -14.85
C LYS A 94 -5.17 -8.17 -14.15
N ASN A 95 -5.62 -6.95 -14.45
CA ASN A 95 -6.91 -6.42 -13.99
C ASN A 95 -6.99 -6.30 -12.46
N ASN A 96 -8.13 -6.60 -11.90
CA ASN A 96 -8.42 -6.41 -10.48
C ASN A 96 -8.08 -7.62 -9.60
N THR A 97 -7.35 -8.64 -10.10
CA THR A 97 -7.11 -9.90 -9.37
C THR A 97 -6.54 -9.68 -7.95
N PHE A 98 -5.66 -8.69 -7.77
CA PHE A 98 -5.11 -8.39 -6.46
C PHE A 98 -6.18 -7.86 -5.49
N TYR A 99 -7.06 -6.99 -5.96
CA TYR A 99 -8.13 -6.43 -5.15
C TYR A 99 -9.19 -7.49 -4.83
N GLU A 100 -9.57 -8.27 -5.81
CA GLU A 100 -10.47 -9.42 -5.62
C GLU A 100 -9.90 -10.38 -4.57
N PHE A 101 -8.60 -10.66 -4.63
CA PHE A 101 -7.96 -11.52 -3.65
C PHE A 101 -8.05 -10.97 -2.23
N LEU A 102 -7.75 -9.68 -2.03
CA LEU A 102 -7.83 -9.07 -0.71
C LEU A 102 -9.28 -8.97 -0.20
N GLU A 103 -10.25 -8.69 -1.06
CA GLU A 103 -11.66 -8.68 -0.67
C GLU A 103 -12.13 -10.11 -0.30
N LYS A 104 -11.77 -11.11 -1.09
CA LYS A 104 -12.06 -12.51 -0.76
C LYS A 104 -11.37 -12.97 0.53
N LEU A 105 -10.18 -12.48 0.84
CA LEU A 105 -9.54 -12.74 2.14
C LEU A 105 -10.34 -12.13 3.29
N LYS A 106 -10.85 -10.91 3.15
CA LYS A 106 -11.69 -10.27 4.19
C LYS A 106 -13.01 -11.01 4.38
N GLU A 107 -13.65 -11.44 3.29
CA GLU A 107 -14.85 -12.30 3.33
C GLU A 107 -14.53 -13.59 4.09
N PHE A 108 -13.44 -14.27 3.76
CA PHE A 108 -12.99 -15.50 4.41
C PHE A 108 -12.72 -15.30 5.92
N PHE A 109 -12.12 -14.18 6.31
CA PHE A 109 -11.90 -13.89 7.73
C PHE A 109 -13.22 -13.77 8.49
N ALA A 110 -14.24 -13.20 7.87
CA ALA A 110 -15.57 -13.10 8.46
C ALA A 110 -16.26 -14.46 8.53
N GLU A 111 -16.21 -15.27 7.48
CA GLU A 111 -16.78 -16.63 7.40
C GLU A 111 -16.15 -17.58 8.43
N GLU A 112 -14.84 -17.52 8.59
CA GLU A 112 -14.09 -18.32 9.60
C GLU A 112 -14.21 -17.72 11.01
N SER A 113 -14.99 -16.64 11.20
CA SER A 113 -15.17 -15.94 12.49
C SER A 113 -13.84 -15.52 13.13
N LEU A 114 -12.89 -15.03 12.31
CA LEU A 114 -11.61 -14.52 12.77
C LEU A 114 -11.76 -13.04 13.19
N TYR A 115 -12.29 -12.84 14.39
CA TYR A 115 -12.49 -11.49 14.93
C TYR A 115 -11.14 -10.80 15.19
N HIS A 116 -10.83 -9.81 14.37
CA HIS A 116 -9.56 -9.09 14.41
C HIS A 116 -9.74 -7.59 14.54
N THR A 117 -8.74 -6.95 15.14
CA THR A 117 -8.62 -5.48 15.20
C THR A 117 -7.70 -4.99 14.10
N TYR A 118 -6.66 -5.78 13.80
CA TYR A 118 -5.63 -5.43 12.85
C TYR A 118 -5.36 -6.58 11.87
N ILE A 119 -5.20 -6.22 10.59
CA ILE A 119 -4.55 -7.07 9.60
C ILE A 119 -3.19 -6.45 9.32
N ILE A 120 -2.12 -7.20 9.53
CA ILE A 120 -0.75 -6.77 9.29
C ILE A 120 -0.21 -7.50 8.07
N ALA A 121 0.40 -6.78 7.15
CA ALA A 121 1.14 -7.34 6.03
C ALA A 121 2.59 -6.88 6.10
N GLU A 122 3.51 -7.83 5.94
CA GLU A 122 4.94 -7.57 5.82
C GLU A 122 5.32 -7.40 4.35
N VAL A 123 6.02 -6.32 4.02
CA VAL A 123 6.39 -5.99 2.65
C VAL A 123 7.89 -5.82 2.56
N GLY A 124 8.56 -6.68 1.80
CA GLY A 124 9.98 -6.56 1.52
C GLY A 124 10.28 -5.21 0.86
N TYR A 125 11.23 -4.47 1.44
CA TYR A 125 11.59 -3.14 0.98
C TYR A 125 12.92 -3.16 0.23
N TYR A 126 12.87 -3.69 -0.98
CA TYR A 126 14.04 -3.75 -1.85
C TYR A 126 14.38 -2.38 -2.41
N LYS A 127 15.67 -2.02 -2.35
CA LYS A 127 16.19 -0.77 -2.89
C LYS A 127 17.22 -1.05 -3.96
N GLU A 128 17.14 -0.28 -5.02
CA GLU A 128 18.15 -0.19 -6.07
C GLU A 128 18.62 1.26 -6.12
N ASN A 129 19.92 1.50 -5.95
CA ASN A 129 20.48 2.85 -5.86
C ASN A 129 19.78 3.76 -4.80
N ASN A 130 19.49 3.20 -3.62
CA ASN A 130 18.73 3.84 -2.54
C ASN A 130 17.27 4.22 -2.85
N VAL A 131 16.73 3.77 -3.97
CA VAL A 131 15.31 3.97 -4.35
C VAL A 131 14.58 2.63 -4.29
N PRO A 132 13.35 2.58 -3.75
CA PRO A 132 12.56 1.35 -3.76
C PRO A 132 12.38 0.83 -5.18
N THR A 133 12.54 -0.48 -5.36
CA THR A 133 12.29 -1.11 -6.67
C THR A 133 10.86 -0.88 -7.14
N GLU A 134 10.63 -1.00 -8.44
CA GLU A 134 9.30 -0.85 -9.01
C GLU A 134 8.30 -1.86 -8.42
N ILE A 135 8.75 -3.10 -8.20
CA ILE A 135 7.94 -4.16 -7.59
C ILE A 135 7.49 -3.74 -6.19
N THR A 136 8.41 -3.28 -5.34
CA THR A 136 8.11 -2.79 -4.00
C THR A 136 7.13 -1.62 -4.03
N ARG A 137 7.34 -0.63 -4.89
CA ARG A 137 6.45 0.53 -5.02
C ARG A 137 5.05 0.13 -5.46
N ASN A 138 4.94 -0.79 -6.42
CA ASN A 138 3.66 -1.26 -6.93
C ASN A 138 2.89 -2.04 -5.85
N LEU A 139 3.56 -2.92 -5.10
CA LEU A 139 2.92 -3.68 -4.02
C LEU A 139 2.41 -2.75 -2.91
N ILE A 140 3.24 -1.81 -2.45
CA ILE A 140 2.82 -0.80 -1.47
C ILE A 140 1.62 0.00 -1.99
N ARG A 141 1.63 0.38 -3.26
CA ARG A 141 0.52 1.13 -3.87
C ARG A 141 -0.76 0.31 -3.91
N LEU A 142 -0.68 -0.96 -4.30
CA LEU A 142 -1.83 -1.88 -4.35
C LEU A 142 -2.42 -2.10 -2.95
N LEU A 143 -1.59 -2.38 -1.95
CA LEU A 143 -2.03 -2.51 -0.57
C LEU A 143 -2.65 -1.21 -0.04
N LYS A 144 -2.05 -0.05 -0.33
CA LYS A 144 -2.65 1.24 0.03
C LYS A 144 -4.02 1.45 -0.60
N MET A 145 -4.18 1.08 -1.86
CA MET A 145 -5.47 1.17 -2.56
C MET A 145 -6.53 0.20 -1.99
N SER A 146 -6.09 -0.84 -1.29
CA SER A 146 -6.95 -1.78 -0.56
C SER A 146 -7.17 -1.40 0.91
N GLY A 147 -6.76 -0.19 1.32
CA GLY A 147 -6.99 0.36 2.65
C GLY A 147 -5.88 0.13 3.65
N PHE A 148 -4.74 -0.44 3.26
CA PHE A 148 -3.59 -0.56 4.15
C PHE A 148 -2.81 0.75 4.25
N GLY A 149 -2.34 1.10 5.44
CA GLY A 149 -1.42 2.19 5.69
C GLY A 149 -0.03 1.68 6.06
N VAL A 150 1.02 2.38 5.64
CA VAL A 150 2.40 2.08 6.06
C VAL A 150 2.60 2.57 7.49
N ILE A 151 3.02 1.70 8.39
CA ILE A 151 3.45 2.08 9.74
C ILE A 151 4.80 2.83 9.60
N LYS A 152 4.83 4.09 10.00
CA LYS A 152 6.03 4.95 9.90
C LYS A 152 6.99 4.68 11.06
N MET A 153 7.47 3.45 11.09
CA MET A 153 8.46 3.01 12.05
C MET A 153 9.41 2.03 11.39
N THR A 154 10.67 2.05 11.81
CA THR A 154 11.64 1.06 11.35
C THR A 154 11.21 -0.32 11.81
N TYR A 155 11.23 -1.26 10.88
CA TYR A 155 10.99 -2.66 11.13
C TYR A 155 12.08 -3.48 10.44
N TYR A 156 12.51 -4.53 11.11
CA TYR A 156 13.48 -5.49 10.58
C TYR A 156 12.80 -6.85 10.54
N GLN A 157 12.77 -7.46 9.37
CA GLN A 157 12.25 -8.82 9.25
C GLN A 157 13.20 -9.78 9.96
N PRO A 158 12.71 -10.64 10.84
CA PRO A 158 13.50 -11.73 11.38
C PRO A 158 13.99 -12.63 10.25
N MET A 159 15.12 -13.26 10.48
CA MET A 159 15.71 -14.17 9.50
C MET A 159 14.83 -15.39 9.31
N LEU A 160 14.73 -15.83 8.06
CA LEU A 160 13.95 -16.98 7.66
C LEU A 160 14.88 -18.19 7.51
N GLY A 161 14.83 -19.07 8.50
CA GLY A 161 15.55 -20.35 8.45
C GLY A 161 17.07 -20.23 8.57
N ARG A 162 17.76 -21.20 7.98
CA ARG A 162 19.21 -21.44 8.12
C ARG A 162 20.12 -20.52 7.27
N HIS A 163 19.54 -19.56 6.55
CA HIS A 163 20.26 -18.76 5.59
C HIS A 163 20.71 -17.42 6.19
N ASN A 164 22.03 -17.26 6.27
CA ASN A 164 22.78 -16.02 6.50
C ASN A 164 22.30 -15.11 7.63
N TYR A 165 22.80 -15.38 8.83
CA TYR A 165 22.59 -14.60 10.05
C TYR A 165 23.09 -13.14 10.01
N GLU A 166 23.65 -12.68 8.90
CA GLU A 166 24.33 -11.38 8.83
C GLU A 166 23.54 -10.27 8.13
N THR A 167 22.54 -10.58 7.32
CA THR A 167 21.80 -9.57 6.55
C THR A 167 20.46 -9.23 7.20
N GLU A 168 20.36 -8.02 7.73
CA GLU A 168 19.07 -7.45 8.13
C GLU A 168 18.28 -7.09 6.86
N LEU A 169 17.16 -7.76 6.64
CA LEU A 169 16.26 -7.39 5.56
C LEU A 169 15.43 -6.17 5.98
N SER A 170 15.60 -5.08 5.27
CA SER A 170 14.75 -3.91 5.43
C SER A 170 13.38 -4.22 4.87
N THR A 171 12.37 -4.24 5.74
CA THR A 171 10.98 -4.43 5.39
C THR A 171 10.12 -3.35 6.00
N ILE A 172 8.91 -3.22 5.56
CA ILE A 172 7.92 -2.34 6.15
C ILE A 172 6.71 -3.14 6.58
N LEU A 173 6.10 -2.72 7.67
CA LEU A 173 4.80 -3.23 8.07
C LEU A 173 3.70 -2.32 7.54
N MET A 174 2.67 -2.94 6.97
CA MET A 174 1.46 -2.26 6.57
C MET A 174 0.30 -2.75 7.40
N LEU A 175 -0.54 -1.83 7.82
CA LEU A 175 -1.65 -2.07 8.72
C LEU A 175 -2.98 -1.77 8.01
N TYR A 176 -3.93 -2.69 8.14
CA TYR A 176 -5.34 -2.47 7.83
C TYR A 176 -6.16 -2.59 9.11
N THR A 177 -7.16 -1.73 9.26
CA THR A 177 -8.20 -1.81 10.30
C THR A 177 -9.51 -1.30 9.72
N ALA A 178 -10.63 -1.74 10.26
CA ALA A 178 -11.96 -1.32 9.81
C ALA A 178 -12.23 0.20 10.03
N ASN A 179 -11.52 0.82 10.96
CA ASN A 179 -11.64 2.25 11.26
C ASN A 179 -10.52 3.03 10.56
N ASP A 180 -10.84 4.24 10.10
CA ASP A 180 -9.82 5.16 9.57
C ASP A 180 -8.98 5.72 10.72
N ILE A 181 -7.78 5.15 10.91
CA ILE A 181 -6.82 5.58 11.92
C ILE A 181 -5.57 6.16 11.25
N LYS A 182 -5.07 7.27 11.79
CA LYS A 182 -3.84 7.95 11.29
C LYS A 182 -2.62 7.63 12.14
N GLN A 183 -2.83 7.03 13.28
CA GLN A 183 -1.76 6.68 14.21
C GLN A 183 -2.21 5.57 15.14
N ILE A 184 -1.24 4.84 15.68
CA ILE A 184 -1.42 3.85 16.77
C ILE A 184 -0.55 4.24 17.96
N LYS A 185 -0.94 3.81 19.14
CA LYS A 185 -0.11 3.97 20.34
C LYS A 185 1.18 3.15 20.20
N LYS A 186 2.24 3.61 20.86
CA LYS A 186 3.52 2.90 20.90
C LYS A 186 3.36 1.46 21.45
N GLU A 187 2.53 1.30 22.49
CA GLU A 187 2.26 0.00 23.10
C GLU A 187 1.59 -0.96 22.11
N THR A 188 0.67 -0.45 21.29
CA THR A 188 0.04 -1.25 20.22
C THR A 188 1.05 -1.72 19.19
N TYR A 189 1.98 -0.86 18.80
CA TYR A 189 3.06 -1.27 17.89
C TYR A 189 4.00 -2.29 18.55
N GLY A 190 4.32 -2.11 19.84
CA GLY A 190 5.05 -3.10 20.62
C GLY A 190 4.37 -4.47 20.62
N LEU A 191 3.06 -4.50 20.87
CA LEU A 191 2.26 -5.73 20.80
C LEU A 191 2.31 -6.39 19.42
N ILE A 192 2.20 -5.61 18.35
CA ILE A 192 2.32 -6.12 16.97
C ILE A 192 3.69 -6.77 16.75
N LEU A 193 4.77 -6.10 17.17
CA LEU A 193 6.13 -6.64 17.04
C LEU A 193 6.32 -7.92 17.83
N ASP A 194 5.86 -7.95 19.09
CA ASP A 194 5.99 -9.11 19.96
C ASP A 194 5.19 -10.32 19.42
N THR A 195 4.02 -10.05 18.84
CA THR A 195 3.21 -11.06 18.15
C THR A 195 3.97 -11.62 16.94
N ILE A 196 4.51 -10.77 16.08
CA ILE A 196 5.25 -11.21 14.89
C ILE A 196 6.54 -11.94 15.30
N TYR A 197 7.35 -11.37 16.19
CA TYR A 197 8.67 -11.92 16.53
C TYR A 197 8.56 -13.21 17.34
N TYR A 198 7.72 -13.23 18.38
CA TYR A 198 7.70 -14.34 19.35
C TYR A 198 6.58 -15.33 19.10
N LYS A 199 5.38 -14.88 18.69
CA LYS A 199 4.26 -15.80 18.43
C LYS A 199 4.24 -16.32 16.98
N HIS A 200 4.82 -15.60 16.02
CA HIS A 200 4.95 -16.12 14.65
C HIS A 200 6.34 -16.67 14.41
N TYR A 201 7.37 -15.86 14.23
CA TYR A 201 8.68 -16.31 13.78
C TYR A 201 9.38 -17.26 14.76
N LYS A 202 9.45 -16.92 16.06
CA LYS A 202 10.07 -17.81 17.04
C LYS A 202 9.42 -19.18 17.06
N ARG A 203 8.07 -19.23 17.18
CA ARG A 203 7.33 -20.51 17.19
C ARG A 203 7.52 -21.30 15.91
N TRP A 204 7.59 -20.61 14.75
CA TRP A 204 7.81 -21.26 13.47
C TRP A 204 9.12 -22.05 13.47
N TYR A 205 10.17 -21.45 13.97
CA TYR A 205 11.52 -22.03 13.93
C TYR A 205 11.87 -22.91 15.12
N ASP A 206 11.14 -22.86 16.23
CA ASP A 206 11.37 -23.71 17.40
C ASP A 206 11.43 -25.22 17.04
N LYS A 207 10.73 -25.62 15.97
CA LYS A 207 10.72 -27.03 15.52
C LYS A 207 11.88 -27.40 14.61
N PHE A 208 12.46 -26.45 13.90
CA PHE A 208 13.40 -26.72 12.81
C PHE A 208 14.86 -26.40 13.18
N LEU A 209 15.07 -25.71 14.28
CA LEU A 209 16.38 -25.33 14.77
C LEU A 209 16.81 -26.26 15.91
N SER A 210 18.10 -26.57 15.99
CA SER A 210 18.69 -27.18 17.18
C SER A 210 18.70 -26.22 18.36
N ASP A 211 18.83 -26.71 19.59
CA ASP A 211 18.85 -25.89 20.81
C ASP A 211 19.87 -24.72 20.74
N LYS A 212 21.03 -24.99 20.16
CA LYS A 212 22.06 -23.96 19.96
C LYS A 212 21.63 -22.91 18.94
N GLU A 213 21.03 -23.30 17.83
CA GLU A 213 20.54 -22.39 16.80
C GLU A 213 19.34 -21.59 17.33
N GLN A 214 18.46 -22.20 18.12
CA GLN A 214 17.35 -21.50 18.78
C GLN A 214 17.84 -20.41 19.72
N ALA A 215 18.84 -20.68 20.56
CA ALA A 215 19.43 -19.68 21.44
C ALA A 215 19.99 -18.47 20.67
N ILE A 216 20.69 -18.74 19.56
CA ILE A 216 21.21 -17.69 18.67
C ILE A 216 20.03 -16.91 18.03
N TYR A 217 19.01 -17.61 17.57
CA TYR A 217 17.85 -17.01 16.93
C TYR A 217 17.08 -16.10 17.88
N ILE A 218 16.83 -16.56 19.12
CA ILE A 218 16.15 -15.78 20.15
C ILE A 218 16.96 -14.52 20.48
N THR A 219 18.28 -14.67 20.73
CA THR A 219 19.16 -13.53 20.98
C THR A 219 19.07 -12.49 19.85
N ARG A 220 19.01 -12.95 18.61
CA ARG A 220 18.87 -12.05 17.46
C ARG A 220 17.52 -11.34 17.42
N LEU A 221 16.42 -12.02 17.70
CA LEU A 221 15.10 -11.40 17.82
C LEU A 221 15.08 -10.31 18.89
N GLU A 222 15.68 -10.56 20.05
CA GLU A 222 15.80 -9.61 21.14
C GLU A 222 16.62 -8.37 20.73
N GLN A 223 17.73 -8.56 20.02
CA GLN A 223 18.52 -7.46 19.48
C GLN A 223 17.73 -6.59 18.51
N LEU A 224 17.00 -7.22 17.56
CA LEU A 224 16.15 -6.48 16.62
C LEU A 224 15.03 -5.74 17.33
N ARG A 225 14.40 -6.37 18.32
CA ARG A 225 13.33 -5.78 19.13
C ARG A 225 13.83 -4.57 19.93
N SER A 226 15.00 -4.70 20.58
CA SER A 226 15.64 -3.61 21.32
C SER A 226 16.01 -2.43 20.41
N LYS A 227 16.57 -2.71 19.23
CA LYS A 227 16.91 -1.69 18.24
C LYS A 227 15.68 -0.90 17.77
N ILE A 228 14.54 -1.55 17.61
CA ILE A 228 13.28 -0.87 17.27
C ILE A 228 12.78 -0.07 18.47
N GLU A 229 12.86 -0.62 19.67
CA GLU A 229 12.44 0.06 20.91
C GLU A 229 13.20 1.34 21.15
N ASP A 230 14.52 1.34 20.92
CA ASP A 230 15.35 2.55 21.01
C ASP A 230 14.83 3.67 20.08
N ASN A 231 14.40 3.31 18.88
CA ASN A 231 13.79 4.24 17.94
C ASN A 231 12.40 4.74 18.38
N MET A 232 11.73 4.00 19.27
CA MET A 232 10.41 4.35 19.80
C MET A 232 10.45 5.16 21.11
N LYS A 233 11.59 5.21 21.82
CA LYS A 233 11.69 5.79 23.19
C LYS A 233 11.05 7.17 23.34
N ARG A 234 11.15 8.01 22.31
CA ARG A 234 10.65 9.40 22.33
C ARG A 234 9.27 9.58 21.69
N LYS A 235 8.60 8.47 21.30
CA LYS A 235 7.31 8.51 20.63
C LYS A 235 6.23 8.01 21.56
N GLU A 236 5.10 8.68 21.60
CA GLU A 236 3.87 8.23 22.23
C GLU A 236 2.97 7.54 21.20
N TYR A 237 2.97 8.08 19.98
CA TYR A 237 2.19 7.57 18.85
C TYR A 237 3.09 7.31 17.65
N ILE A 238 2.70 6.36 16.84
CA ILE A 238 3.34 6.00 15.58
C ILE A 238 2.36 6.28 14.44
N GLU A 239 2.79 7.11 13.50
CA GLU A 239 1.99 7.50 12.35
C GLU A 239 1.77 6.34 11.39
N ILE A 240 0.58 6.33 10.77
CA ILE A 240 0.23 5.44 9.68
C ILE A 240 0.03 6.26 8.42
N ASN A 241 0.87 6.00 7.41
CA ASN A 241 0.90 6.78 6.19
C ASN A 241 0.16 6.08 5.05
N GLY A 242 -0.78 6.79 4.47
CA GLY A 242 -1.52 6.34 3.28
C GLY A 242 -2.79 5.59 3.58
N TYR A 243 -3.08 5.32 4.85
CA TYR A 243 -4.33 4.74 5.27
C TYR A 243 -5.50 5.70 4.96
N ALA A 244 -5.48 6.88 5.53
CA ALA A 244 -6.53 7.89 5.31
C ALA A 244 -6.50 8.54 3.92
N SER A 245 -5.34 8.60 3.27
CA SER A 245 -5.20 9.24 1.96
C SER A 245 -5.75 8.39 0.80
N LEU A 246 -6.02 7.11 1.07
CA LEU A 246 -6.63 6.18 0.11
C LEU A 246 -7.99 5.66 0.58
N PHE A 247 -8.42 6.09 1.77
CA PHE A 247 -9.75 5.82 2.24
C PHE A 247 -10.72 6.63 1.45
N VAL A 248 -10.95 6.01 0.42
CA VAL A 248 -12.02 6.34 -0.41
C VAL A 248 -13.00 5.23 -0.13
N THR A 249 -14.06 5.55 0.60
CA THR A 249 -15.24 4.69 0.57
C THR A 249 -15.51 4.31 -0.88
N PRO A 250 -16.05 3.13 -1.21
CA PRO A 250 -16.32 2.75 -2.60
C PRO A 250 -17.02 3.83 -3.41
N ASN A 251 -17.79 4.73 -2.74
CA ASN A 251 -18.45 5.88 -3.35
C ASN A 251 -17.57 7.13 -3.49
N THR A 252 -16.42 7.18 -2.83
CA THR A 252 -15.45 8.28 -2.91
C THR A 252 -14.11 7.84 -3.48
N ALA A 253 -13.92 6.52 -3.77
CA ALA A 253 -12.65 5.93 -4.17
C ALA A 253 -12.15 6.42 -5.53
N ALA A 254 -13.03 6.75 -6.43
CA ALA A 254 -12.67 7.40 -7.69
C ALA A 254 -12.44 8.92 -7.54
N ALA A 255 -12.91 9.52 -6.44
CA ALA A 255 -13.01 10.97 -6.33
C ALA A 255 -11.71 11.74 -6.08
N PRO A 256 -10.71 11.31 -5.25
CA PRO A 256 -9.71 12.28 -4.82
C PRO A 256 -8.70 12.68 -5.90
N LYS A 257 -8.26 11.77 -6.78
CA LYS A 257 -7.34 12.17 -7.86
C LYS A 257 -8.08 12.86 -9.01
N ASN A 258 -9.28 12.39 -9.32
CA ASN A 258 -10.11 13.02 -10.34
C ASN A 258 -10.78 14.28 -9.80
N TYR A 259 -11.19 14.30 -8.52
CA TYR A 259 -11.77 15.49 -7.89
C TYR A 259 -10.77 16.65 -7.82
N LEU A 260 -9.53 16.40 -7.45
CA LEU A 260 -8.48 17.44 -7.51
C LEU A 260 -8.17 17.87 -8.94
N LYS A 261 -8.19 16.94 -9.91
CA LYS A 261 -8.06 17.28 -11.33
C LYS A 261 -9.29 18.01 -11.83
N VAL A 262 -10.49 17.58 -11.48
CA VAL A 262 -11.75 18.24 -11.86
C VAL A 262 -11.89 19.57 -11.15
N ALA A 263 -11.58 19.69 -9.86
CA ALA A 263 -11.57 20.95 -9.13
C ALA A 263 -10.52 21.93 -9.70
N LYS A 264 -9.33 21.45 -10.08
CA LYS A 264 -8.34 22.26 -10.80
C LYS A 264 -8.85 22.68 -12.18
N LEU A 265 -9.50 21.80 -12.91
CA LEU A 265 -10.09 22.10 -14.23
C LEU A 265 -11.22 23.14 -14.10
N ILE A 266 -12.09 23.01 -13.12
CA ILE A 266 -13.15 23.98 -12.83
C ILE A 266 -12.56 25.31 -12.38
N ALA A 267 -11.55 25.32 -11.50
CA ALA A 267 -10.88 26.55 -11.08
C ALA A 267 -10.22 27.25 -12.27
N VAL A 268 -9.54 26.52 -13.14
CA VAL A 268 -8.95 27.05 -14.39
C VAL A 268 -10.04 27.59 -15.31
N ALA A 269 -11.16 26.89 -15.48
CA ALA A 269 -12.28 27.35 -16.31
C ALA A 269 -12.95 28.61 -15.74
N VAL A 270 -13.10 28.72 -14.43
CA VAL A 270 -13.61 29.94 -13.76
C VAL A 270 -12.67 31.10 -13.91
N ILE A 271 -11.36 30.90 -13.71
CA ILE A 271 -10.35 31.94 -13.92
C ILE A 271 -10.37 32.40 -15.38
N PHE A 272 -10.46 31.45 -16.32
CA PHE A 272 -10.58 31.74 -17.74
C PHE A 272 -11.81 32.61 -18.06
N ALA A 273 -12.96 32.24 -17.50
CA ALA A 273 -14.20 33.00 -17.70
C ALA A 273 -14.10 34.43 -17.12
N VAL A 274 -13.55 34.59 -15.93
CA VAL A 274 -13.35 35.90 -15.28
C VAL A 274 -12.39 36.79 -16.09
N ILE A 275 -11.26 36.24 -16.55
CA ILE A 275 -10.28 36.96 -17.38
C ILE A 275 -10.92 37.36 -18.72
N SER A 276 -11.68 36.46 -19.35
CA SER A 276 -12.34 36.71 -20.63
C SER A 276 -13.41 37.81 -20.54
N ILE A 277 -14.20 37.82 -19.46
CA ILE A 277 -15.22 38.86 -19.19
C ILE A 277 -14.52 40.20 -18.88
N GLY A 278 -13.51 40.19 -18.02
CA GLY A 278 -12.74 41.40 -17.69
C GLY A 278 -12.09 42.02 -18.92
N PHE A 279 -11.49 41.17 -19.74
CA PHE A 279 -10.84 41.61 -20.98
C PHE A 279 -11.85 42.13 -22.03
N GLY A 280 -12.95 41.43 -22.22
CA GLY A 280 -14.05 41.88 -23.07
C GLY A 280 -14.58 43.25 -22.66
N SER A 281 -14.70 43.52 -21.37
CA SER A 281 -15.08 44.83 -20.82
C SER A 281 -14.04 45.89 -21.13
N ILE A 282 -12.74 45.60 -20.95
CA ILE A 282 -11.65 46.51 -21.26
C ILE A 282 -11.64 46.87 -22.75
N VAL A 283 -11.78 45.89 -23.64
CA VAL A 283 -11.83 46.11 -25.09
C VAL A 283 -13.06 46.94 -25.49
N PHE A 284 -14.21 46.68 -24.86
CA PHE A 284 -15.42 47.46 -25.08
C PHE A 284 -15.25 48.93 -24.68
N PHE A 285 -14.68 49.22 -23.50
CA PHE A 285 -14.39 50.58 -23.05
C PHE A 285 -13.32 51.26 -23.87
N ALA A 286 -12.25 50.54 -24.27
CA ALA A 286 -11.19 51.05 -25.13
C ALA A 286 -11.74 51.44 -26.52
N LYS A 287 -12.59 50.61 -27.13
CA LYS A 287 -13.28 50.92 -28.38
C LYS A 287 -14.03 52.24 -28.29
N LYS A 288 -14.84 52.40 -27.20
CA LYS A 288 -15.67 53.57 -27.00
C LYS A 288 -14.84 54.83 -26.73
N LYS A 289 -13.68 54.72 -26.03
CA LYS A 289 -12.85 55.87 -25.65
C LYS A 289 -11.84 56.28 -26.71
N PHE A 290 -11.25 55.31 -27.43
CA PHE A 290 -10.16 55.53 -28.36
C PHE A 290 -10.54 55.37 -29.84
N ASN A 291 -11.80 55.11 -30.14
CA ASN A 291 -12.35 54.94 -31.49
C ASN A 291 -11.54 53.90 -32.34
N LEU A 292 -11.15 52.79 -31.70
CA LEU A 292 -10.32 51.75 -32.33
C LEU A 292 -11.05 51.10 -33.50
N ASP A 293 -10.34 50.85 -34.57
CA ASP A 293 -10.84 50.16 -35.75
C ASP A 293 -11.02 48.67 -35.52
N SER A 294 -11.77 48.01 -36.39
CA SER A 294 -12.10 46.59 -36.26
C SER A 294 -10.88 45.67 -36.25
N ASP A 295 -9.81 46.02 -36.93
CA ASP A 295 -8.63 45.17 -37.05
C ASP A 295 -7.73 45.28 -35.83
N SER A 296 -7.59 46.46 -35.22
CA SER A 296 -6.95 46.65 -33.93
C SER A 296 -7.66 45.85 -32.83
N ILE A 297 -8.98 45.79 -32.82
CA ILE A 297 -9.78 44.99 -31.85
C ILE A 297 -9.53 43.51 -32.05
N LYS A 298 -9.49 43.00 -33.28
CA LYS A 298 -9.18 41.59 -33.59
C LYS A 298 -7.78 41.24 -33.10
N LEU A 299 -6.80 42.08 -33.36
CA LEU A 299 -5.41 41.84 -32.92
C LEU A 299 -5.28 41.75 -31.40
N ILE A 300 -5.89 42.69 -30.69
CA ILE A 300 -5.93 42.69 -29.21
C ILE A 300 -6.62 41.41 -28.69
N SER A 301 -7.72 40.99 -29.32
CA SER A 301 -8.44 39.77 -28.92
C SER A 301 -7.61 38.50 -29.14
N ILE A 302 -6.85 38.42 -30.25
CA ILE A 302 -5.96 37.29 -30.54
C ILE A 302 -4.82 37.20 -29.51
N PHE A 303 -4.15 38.33 -29.21
CA PHE A 303 -3.08 38.36 -28.20
C PHE A 303 -3.58 37.97 -26.82
N SER A 304 -4.77 38.41 -26.46
CA SER A 304 -5.41 37.98 -25.20
C SER A 304 -5.66 36.48 -25.14
N LEU A 305 -6.22 35.90 -26.20
CA LEU A 305 -6.48 34.48 -26.27
C LEU A 305 -5.18 33.67 -26.14
N ILE A 306 -4.11 34.09 -26.83
CA ILE A 306 -2.80 33.44 -26.74
C ILE A 306 -2.26 33.51 -25.31
N SER A 307 -2.34 34.69 -24.68
CA SER A 307 -1.87 34.88 -23.29
C SER A 307 -2.61 33.98 -22.28
N VAL A 308 -3.93 33.84 -22.45
CA VAL A 308 -4.74 33.00 -21.58
C VAL A 308 -4.42 31.50 -21.79
N VAL A 309 -4.24 31.08 -23.06
CA VAL A 309 -3.83 29.68 -23.37
C VAL A 309 -2.44 29.41 -22.81
N PHE A 310 -1.51 30.33 -22.88
CA PHE A 310 -0.17 30.20 -22.32
C PHE A 310 -0.20 30.08 -20.79
N ILE A 311 -0.94 30.96 -20.09
CA ILE A 311 -1.08 30.90 -18.62
C ILE A 311 -1.73 29.61 -18.19
N THR A 312 -2.80 29.15 -18.86
CA THR A 312 -3.43 27.87 -18.55
C THR A 312 -2.53 26.69 -18.81
N SER A 313 -1.70 26.72 -19.84
CA SER A 313 -0.72 25.65 -20.14
C SER A 313 0.37 25.59 -19.08
N VAL A 314 0.88 26.70 -18.60
CA VAL A 314 1.87 26.78 -17.52
C VAL A 314 1.28 26.26 -16.21
N LEU A 315 0.07 26.66 -15.86
CA LEU A 315 -0.63 26.18 -14.66
C LEU A 315 -0.95 24.67 -14.71
N TYR A 316 -1.23 24.15 -15.90
CA TYR A 316 -1.51 22.71 -16.08
C TYR A 316 -0.27 21.83 -16.03
N ASN A 317 0.87 22.31 -16.53
CA ASN A 317 2.13 21.55 -16.61
C ASN A 317 3.00 21.61 -15.35
N SER A 318 2.70 22.46 -14.36
CA SER A 318 3.47 22.51 -13.12
C SER A 318 3.18 21.29 -12.24
N LYS A 319 4.03 20.27 -12.33
CA LYS A 319 3.85 18.94 -11.70
C LYS A 319 4.08 18.90 -10.18
N SER A 320 4.53 19.93 -9.52
CA SER A 320 5.00 19.82 -8.12
C SER A 320 4.74 21.01 -7.20
N GLU A 321 4.20 22.10 -7.69
CA GLU A 321 4.05 23.32 -6.88
C GLU A 321 2.59 23.59 -6.51
N SER A 322 2.37 24.10 -5.30
CA SER A 322 1.05 24.51 -4.89
C SER A 322 0.55 25.68 -5.76
N PHE A 323 -0.75 25.80 -5.94
CA PHE A 323 -1.35 26.90 -6.69
C PHE A 323 -0.90 28.30 -6.18
N ILE A 324 -0.65 28.38 -4.87
CA ILE A 324 -0.18 29.61 -4.20
C ILE A 324 1.23 29.97 -4.66
N ASP A 325 2.16 28.99 -4.73
CA ASP A 325 3.55 29.22 -5.17
C ASP A 325 3.61 29.69 -6.62
N THR A 326 2.70 29.18 -7.46
CA THR A 326 2.62 29.60 -8.88
C THR A 326 2.08 31.01 -9.00
N ILE A 327 1.09 31.42 -8.20
CA ILE A 327 0.58 32.78 -8.14
C ILE A 327 1.65 33.75 -7.60
N GLU A 328 2.38 33.38 -6.57
CA GLU A 328 3.47 34.20 -6.02
C GLU A 328 4.58 34.46 -7.06
N ARG A 329 4.93 33.44 -7.85
CA ARG A 329 5.92 33.60 -8.94
C ARG A 329 5.39 34.52 -10.05
N LEU A 330 4.13 34.40 -10.44
CA LEU A 330 3.51 35.31 -11.41
C LEU A 330 3.49 36.74 -10.89
N ILE A 331 3.10 36.97 -9.64
CA ILE A 331 3.10 38.32 -9.04
C ILE A 331 4.51 38.91 -9.00
N LYS A 332 5.55 38.10 -8.71
CA LYS A 332 6.95 38.54 -8.75
C LYS A 332 7.45 38.89 -10.15
N LEU A 333 6.95 38.23 -11.20
CA LEU A 333 7.27 38.54 -12.59
C LEU A 333 6.67 39.88 -13.07
N PHE A 334 5.49 40.25 -12.56
CA PHE A 334 4.82 41.51 -12.88
C PHE A 334 5.27 42.70 -12.02
N LYS A 335 6.07 42.45 -10.95
CA LYS A 335 6.66 43.50 -10.10
C LYS A 335 8.06 43.95 -10.53
N LYS A 336 8.63 43.32 -11.56
CA LYS A 336 9.83 43.78 -12.27
C LYS A 336 9.46 44.51 -13.55
#